data_d10058a7af2e827eb81908d4214be813
#
_entry.id   d10058a7af2e827eb81908d4214be813
#
_cell.length_a   1.000
_cell.length_b   1.000
_cell.length_c   1.000
_cell.angle_alpha   90.00
_cell.angle_beta   90.00
_cell.angle_gamma   90.00
#
_symmetry.space_group_name_H-M   'P 1'
#
loop_
_entity.id
_entity.type
_entity.pdbx_description
1 polymer ?
#
loop_
_entity_poly.entity_id
_entity_poly.type
_entity_poly.pdbx_seq_one_letter_code
_entity_poly.pdbx_strand_id
1 'polypeptide(L)'
;LNSKISLAKSRNIPVQIDAHIPVRLKMSELDLCCILGNLFDNAMDASAALPEAERLIRVYMDMKGTQLYISFTNFTASQKQTKLAGRFATTKGEGHGFGLVRIDAIVEKLDGYLSRNSEDGAFTTEILIPQM
;
A
#
# COMPACT_ATOMS: atom_id res chain seq x y z
N LEU A 1 8.37 3.25 9.57
CA LEU A 1 8.07 3.92 8.33
C LEU A 1 9.27 4.65 7.77
N ASN A 2 10.06 5.29 8.62
CA ASN A 2 11.23 6.00 8.14
C ASN A 2 12.21 5.10 7.41
N SER A 3 12.37 3.88 7.86
CA SER A 3 13.32 2.98 7.21
C SER A 3 12.84 2.62 5.81
N LYS A 4 11.52 2.52 5.61
CA LYS A 4 11.01 2.21 4.28
C LYS A 4 11.17 3.41 3.35
N ILE A 5 10.99 4.62 3.87
CA ILE A 5 11.19 5.82 3.06
C ILE A 5 12.65 5.92 2.65
N SER A 6 13.56 5.63 3.57
CA SER A 6 14.99 5.68 3.25
C SER A 6 15.35 4.64 2.20
N LEU A 7 14.75 3.45 2.30
CA LEU A 7 15.03 2.41 1.33
C LEU A 7 14.52 2.83 -0.05
N ALA A 8 13.35 3.43 -0.11
CA ALA A 8 12.80 3.89 -1.39
C ALA A 8 13.72 4.93 -2.00
N LYS A 9 14.24 5.86 -1.18
CA LYS A 9 15.14 6.85 -1.70
C LYS A 9 16.39 6.22 -2.25
N SER A 10 16.91 5.21 -1.59
CA SER A 10 18.12 4.55 -2.07
C SER A 10 17.88 3.84 -3.39
N ARG A 11 16.63 3.58 -3.75
CA ARG A 11 16.29 2.97 -5.01
C ARG A 11 15.79 4.00 -6.02
N ASN A 12 15.98 5.27 -5.73
CA ASN A 12 15.53 6.35 -6.60
C ASN A 12 14.03 6.35 -6.83
N ILE A 13 13.28 6.11 -5.76
CA ILE A 13 11.83 6.13 -5.82
C ILE A 13 11.36 7.26 -4.91
N PRO A 14 10.81 8.34 -5.47
CA PRO A 14 10.28 9.42 -4.65
C PRO A 14 9.03 8.97 -3.91
N VAL A 15 8.88 9.43 -2.68
CA VAL A 15 7.71 9.10 -1.88
C VAL A 15 7.07 10.40 -1.42
N GLN A 16 5.78 10.56 -1.70
CA GLN A 16 5.03 11.70 -1.23
C GLN A 16 4.09 11.21 -0.15
N ILE A 17 4.20 11.74 1.05
CA ILE A 17 3.39 11.32 2.17
C ILE A 17 2.59 12.48 2.71
N ASP A 18 1.29 12.26 2.87
CA ASP A 18 0.42 13.22 3.48
C ASP A 18 -0.36 12.43 4.53
N ALA A 19 0.04 12.52 5.77
CA ALA A 19 -0.51 11.70 6.83
C ALA A 19 -1.00 12.55 7.99
N HIS A 20 -2.27 12.37 8.33
CA HIS A 20 -2.89 13.08 9.44
C HIS A 20 -3.60 12.05 10.28
N ILE A 21 -2.90 11.47 11.24
CA ILE A 21 -3.48 10.43 12.05
C ILE A 21 -3.50 10.84 13.51
N PRO A 22 -4.49 10.39 14.27
CA PRO A 22 -4.58 10.77 15.67
C PRO A 22 -3.46 10.12 16.47
N VAL A 23 -3.21 10.72 17.62
CA VAL A 23 -2.17 10.20 18.49
C VAL A 23 -2.48 8.78 18.92
N ARG A 24 -3.75 8.47 19.11
CA ARG A 24 -4.13 7.15 19.52
C ARG A 24 -4.99 6.48 18.47
N LEU A 25 -4.67 5.25 18.15
CA LEU A 25 -5.45 4.47 17.23
C LEU A 25 -5.93 3.21 17.93
N LYS A 26 -7.05 2.68 17.45
CA LYS A 26 -7.55 1.46 17.99
C LYS A 26 -6.99 0.29 17.23
N MET A 27 -5.72 0.21 17.14
CA MET A 27 -5.05 -0.94 16.55
C MET A 27 -3.63 -0.91 17.06
N SER A 28 -2.99 -2.05 17.11
CA SER A 28 -1.64 -2.11 17.63
C SER A 28 -0.67 -1.49 16.64
N GLU A 29 0.42 -0.96 17.17
CA GLU A 29 1.46 -0.43 16.32
C GLU A 29 2.04 -1.52 15.43
N LEU A 30 2.09 -2.73 15.94
CA LEU A 30 2.61 -3.84 15.16
C LEU A 30 1.75 -4.11 13.94
N ASP A 31 0.43 -4.09 14.11
CA ASP A 31 -0.48 -4.31 12.99
C ASP A 31 -0.34 -3.19 11.96
N LEU A 32 -0.26 -1.96 12.43
CA LEU A 32 -0.11 -0.83 11.51
C LEU A 32 1.22 -0.92 10.77
N CYS A 33 2.29 -1.24 11.47
CA CYS A 33 3.58 -1.38 10.82
C CYS A 33 3.59 -2.52 9.81
N CYS A 34 2.89 -3.60 10.10
CA CYS A 34 2.82 -4.71 9.17
C CYS A 34 2.09 -4.30 7.89
N ILE A 35 0.97 -3.61 8.05
CA ILE A 35 0.22 -3.14 6.88
C ILE A 35 1.07 -2.19 6.05
N LEU A 36 1.63 -1.16 6.69
CA LEU A 36 2.39 -0.16 5.97
C LEU A 36 3.66 -0.74 5.35
N GLY A 37 4.33 -1.61 6.07
CA GLY A 37 5.55 -2.21 5.54
C GLY A 37 5.30 -3.05 4.31
N ASN A 38 4.23 -3.85 4.34
CA ASN A 38 3.91 -4.68 3.18
C ASN A 38 3.44 -3.83 2.00
N LEU A 39 2.68 -2.76 2.28
CA LEU A 39 2.25 -1.88 1.20
C LEU A 39 3.45 -1.18 0.56
N PHE A 40 4.40 -0.72 1.38
CA PHE A 40 5.61 -0.11 0.84
C PHE A 40 6.42 -1.09 0.01
N ASP A 41 6.58 -2.31 0.51
CA ASP A 41 7.38 -3.30 -0.22
C ASP A 41 6.77 -3.59 -1.59
N ASN A 42 5.46 -3.76 -1.63
CA ASN A 42 4.80 -4.02 -2.90
C ASN A 42 4.90 -2.83 -3.84
N ALA A 43 4.73 -1.62 -3.30
CA ALA A 43 4.81 -0.43 -4.12
C ALA A 43 6.22 -0.21 -4.64
N MET A 44 7.24 -0.49 -3.82
CA MET A 44 8.61 -0.33 -4.27
C MET A 44 8.96 -1.33 -5.36
N ASP A 45 8.50 -2.56 -5.24
CA ASP A 45 8.78 -3.56 -6.25
C ASP A 45 8.16 -3.16 -7.58
N ALA A 46 6.94 -2.66 -7.54
CA ALA A 46 6.28 -2.24 -8.78
C ALA A 46 6.97 -1.01 -9.37
N SER A 47 7.37 -0.06 -8.53
CA SER A 47 8.04 1.13 -9.02
C SER A 47 9.41 0.82 -9.59
N ALA A 48 10.11 -0.12 -9.00
CA ALA A 48 11.46 -0.43 -9.46
C ALA A 48 11.47 -0.98 -10.88
N ALA A 49 10.34 -1.48 -11.35
CA ALA A 49 10.25 -1.97 -12.71
C ALA A 49 10.11 -0.85 -13.74
N LEU A 50 9.91 0.39 -13.29
CA LEU A 50 9.77 1.51 -14.20
C LEU A 50 11.07 2.29 -14.36
N PRO A 51 11.21 3.06 -15.44
CA PRO A 51 12.32 3.99 -15.53
C PRO A 51 12.28 4.96 -14.38
N GLU A 52 13.45 5.41 -13.94
CA GLU A 52 13.52 6.28 -12.77
C GLU A 52 12.64 7.50 -12.86
N ALA A 53 12.51 8.08 -14.01
CA ALA A 53 11.73 9.30 -14.16
C ALA A 53 10.24 9.06 -13.92
N GLU A 54 9.81 7.81 -13.96
CA GLU A 54 8.40 7.50 -13.79
C GLU A 54 8.05 6.91 -12.43
N ARG A 55 9.02 6.79 -11.55
CA ARG A 55 8.77 6.19 -10.24
C ARG A 55 8.19 7.17 -9.26
N LEU A 56 7.19 6.76 -8.55
CA LEU A 56 6.59 7.60 -7.51
C LEU A 56 5.67 6.74 -6.65
N ILE A 57 5.72 6.94 -5.35
CA ILE A 57 4.78 6.32 -4.43
C ILE A 57 4.09 7.43 -3.68
N ARG A 58 2.77 7.40 -3.62
CA ARG A 58 1.99 8.36 -2.86
C ARG A 58 1.30 7.66 -1.72
N VAL A 59 1.39 8.23 -0.54
CA VAL A 59 0.77 7.69 0.66
C VAL A 59 -0.11 8.76 1.26
N TYR A 60 -1.37 8.44 1.52
CA TYR A 60 -2.27 9.36 2.16
C TYR A 60 -2.96 8.65 3.31
N MET A 61 -2.98 9.26 4.47
CA MET A 61 -3.64 8.69 5.64
C MET A 61 -4.38 9.79 6.37
N ASP A 62 -5.61 9.53 6.75
CA ASP A 62 -6.43 10.51 7.45
C ASP A 62 -7.62 9.79 8.08
N MET A 63 -8.34 10.49 8.92
CA MET A 63 -9.58 9.94 9.45
C MET A 63 -10.72 10.30 8.53
N LYS A 64 -11.58 9.31 8.24
CA LYS A 64 -12.78 9.53 7.49
C LYS A 64 -13.92 9.19 8.42
N GLY A 65 -14.47 10.18 9.10
CA GLY A 65 -15.45 9.92 10.14
C GLY A 65 -14.78 9.16 11.27
N THR A 66 -15.28 7.98 11.56
CA THR A 66 -14.74 7.17 12.64
C THR A 66 -13.79 6.09 12.14
N GLN A 67 -13.36 6.19 10.89
CA GLN A 67 -12.46 5.17 10.33
C GLN A 67 -11.14 5.76 9.92
N LEU A 68 -10.08 5.00 10.10
CA LEU A 68 -8.78 5.39 9.59
C LEU A 68 -8.73 5.00 8.12
N TYR A 69 -8.38 5.95 7.28
CA TYR A 69 -8.27 5.73 5.84
C TYR A 69 -6.81 5.74 5.44
N ILE A 70 -6.38 4.72 4.73
CA ILE A 70 -5.01 4.61 4.25
C ILE A 70 -5.07 4.37 2.75
N SER A 71 -4.32 5.15 1.99
CA SER A 71 -4.26 4.98 0.55
C SER A 71 -2.80 4.94 0.10
N PHE A 72 -2.45 3.91 -0.64
CA PHE A 72 -1.13 3.81 -1.26
C PHE A 72 -1.33 3.74 -2.77
N THR A 73 -0.65 4.61 -3.49
CA THR A 73 -0.69 4.59 -4.95
C THR A 73 0.74 4.50 -5.48
N ASN A 74 0.97 3.59 -6.39
CA ASN A 74 2.23 3.55 -7.10
C ASN A 74 1.92 3.49 -8.59
N PHE A 75 2.85 4.00 -9.41
CA PHE A 75 2.65 3.96 -10.83
C PHE A 75 3.24 2.68 -11.39
N THR A 76 2.70 2.20 -12.47
CA THR A 76 3.09 0.93 -13.04
C THR A 76 3.24 1.08 -14.54
N ALA A 77 3.82 0.11 -15.12
CA ALA A 77 3.93 0.06 -16.55
C ALA A 77 2.54 -0.22 -17.06
N SER A 78 2.23 -0.33 -18.12
CA SER A 78 0.95 -0.41 -18.52
C SER A 78 0.18 -1.47 -18.10
N GLN A 79 -0.71 -1.60 -17.96
CA GLN A 79 -1.39 -2.29 -17.43
C GLN A 79 -2.47 -3.07 -17.52
N LYS A 80 -2.92 -3.39 -18.42
CA LYS A 80 -3.99 -4.16 -18.58
C LYS A 80 -3.93 -5.47 -18.02
N GLN A 81 -2.88 -6.10 -18.05
CA GLN A 81 -2.85 -7.45 -17.61
C GLN A 81 -3.10 -7.57 -16.16
N THR A 82 -2.99 -6.52 -15.45
CA THR A 82 -3.15 -6.66 -14.05
C THR A 82 -4.55 -6.98 -13.63
N LYS A 83 -5.46 -7.04 -14.56
CA LYS A 83 -6.74 -7.31 -14.12
C LYS A 83 -7.04 -8.70 -14.08
N LEU A 84 -6.19 -9.56 -14.41
CA LEU A 84 -6.47 -10.90 -14.42
C LEU A 84 -7.09 -11.37 -13.21
N ALA A 85 -8.12 -11.91 -13.27
CA ALA A 85 -8.77 -12.58 -12.19
C ALA A 85 -8.97 -11.74 -10.98
N GLY A 86 -8.82 -10.50 -11.12
CA GLY A 86 -9.00 -9.65 -9.99
C GLY A 86 -7.99 -9.82 -8.90
N ARG A 87 -6.91 -10.51 -9.16
CA ARG A 87 -5.96 -10.66 -8.20
C ARG A 87 -4.71 -10.34 -8.75
N PHE A 88 -3.93 -9.53 -8.27
CA PHE A 88 -2.75 -9.12 -8.90
C PHE A 88 -1.53 -9.77 -8.44
N ALA A 89 -1.57 -10.26 -7.34
CA ALA A 89 -0.40 -10.69 -6.71
C ALA A 89 0.40 -11.63 -7.38
N THR A 90 -0.23 -12.39 -8.06
CA THR A 90 0.43 -13.52 -8.43
C THR A 90 1.44 -13.45 -9.45
N THR A 91 1.55 -12.41 -10.12
CA THR A 91 2.46 -12.44 -11.20
C THR A 91 3.85 -12.18 -10.79
N LYS A 92 4.06 -11.81 -9.54
CA LYS A 92 5.33 -11.49 -9.16
C LYS A 92 6.08 -12.50 -8.47
N GLY A 93 5.61 -13.48 -8.07
CA GLY A 93 6.33 -14.45 -7.34
C GLY A 93 5.81 -14.60 -5.98
N GLU A 94 6.24 -15.58 -5.26
CA GLU A 94 5.63 -15.91 -4.07
C GLU A 94 5.72 -14.95 -2.98
N GLY A 95 6.74 -14.26 -2.85
CA GLY A 95 6.89 -13.35 -1.74
C GLY A 95 5.82 -12.30 -1.70
N HIS A 96 5.32 -11.92 -2.87
CA HIS A 96 4.32 -10.88 -2.90
C HIS A 96 2.96 -11.40 -2.44
N GLY A 97 2.69 -12.64 -2.67
CA GLY A 97 1.45 -13.21 -2.20
C GLY A 97 1.37 -13.20 -0.70
N PHE A 98 2.49 -13.46 -0.01
CA PHE A 98 2.46 -13.46 1.43
C PHE A 98 2.20 -12.06 1.98
N GLY A 99 2.77 -11.04 1.38
CA GLY A 99 2.52 -9.68 1.85
C GLY A 99 1.07 -9.31 1.76
N LEU A 100 0.43 -9.63 0.65
CA LEU A 100 -0.98 -9.31 0.48
C LEU A 100 -1.85 -10.13 1.43
N VAL A 101 -1.51 -11.37 1.65
CA VAL A 101 -2.26 -12.21 2.57
C VAL A 101 -2.19 -11.63 3.99
N ARG A 102 -1.03 -11.13 4.39
CA ARG A 102 -0.91 -10.55 5.71
C ARG A 102 -1.74 -9.30 5.86
N ILE A 103 -1.73 -8.43 4.84
CA ILE A 103 -2.53 -7.23 4.89
C ILE A 103 -4.00 -7.60 4.99
N ASP A 104 -4.46 -8.52 4.16
CA ASP A 104 -5.85 -8.90 4.13
C ASP A 104 -6.27 -9.49 5.49
N ALA A 105 -5.43 -10.31 6.08
CA ALA A 105 -5.75 -10.93 7.35
C ALA A 105 -5.88 -9.89 8.47
N ILE A 106 -5.01 -8.90 8.49
CA ILE A 106 -5.07 -7.88 9.52
C ILE A 106 -6.30 -7.01 9.33
N VAL A 107 -6.59 -6.63 8.09
CA VAL A 107 -7.75 -5.79 7.83
C VAL A 107 -9.02 -6.53 8.23
N GLU A 108 -9.10 -7.82 7.95
CA GLU A 108 -10.25 -8.60 8.32
C GLU A 108 -10.36 -8.73 9.84
N LYS A 109 -9.25 -8.95 10.51
CA LYS A 109 -9.24 -9.05 11.96
C LYS A 109 -9.76 -7.77 12.60
N LEU A 110 -9.51 -6.64 11.99
CA LEU A 110 -9.90 -5.35 12.51
C LEU A 110 -11.24 -4.87 11.97
N ASP A 111 -11.96 -5.73 11.29
CA ASP A 111 -13.26 -5.41 10.70
C ASP A 111 -13.16 -4.24 9.72
N GLY A 112 -12.08 -4.19 9.00
CA GLY A 112 -11.84 -3.13 8.06
C GLY A 112 -12.28 -3.49 6.65
N TYR A 113 -12.06 -2.57 5.75
CA TYR A 113 -12.41 -2.73 4.35
C TYR A 113 -11.16 -2.46 3.50
N LEU A 114 -10.97 -3.23 2.48
CA LEU A 114 -9.82 -3.06 1.61
C LEU A 114 -10.25 -3.13 0.16
N SER A 115 -9.71 -2.24 -0.65
CA SER A 115 -9.99 -2.21 -2.07
C SER A 115 -8.69 -2.02 -2.83
N ARG A 116 -8.53 -2.74 -3.93
CA ARG A 116 -7.38 -2.58 -4.81
C ARG A 116 -7.89 -2.25 -6.19
N ASN A 117 -7.37 -1.17 -6.77
CA ASN A 117 -7.77 -0.75 -8.10
C ASN A 117 -6.57 -0.58 -8.99
N SER A 118 -6.68 -1.06 -10.20
CA SER A 118 -5.63 -0.89 -11.19
C SER A 118 -6.20 -0.15 -12.36
N GLU A 119 -5.62 1.00 -12.66
CA GLU A 119 -6.01 1.76 -13.83
C GLU A 119 -4.77 1.99 -14.66
N ASP A 120 -4.91 2.46 -15.86
CA ASP A 120 -3.77 2.62 -16.72
C ASP A 120 -2.68 3.37 -16.01
N GLY A 121 -1.58 2.71 -15.78
CA GLY A 121 -0.41 3.35 -15.22
C GLY A 121 -0.41 3.54 -13.72
N ALA A 122 -1.45 3.12 -13.01
CA ALA A 122 -1.48 3.33 -11.57
C ALA A 122 -2.17 2.20 -10.84
N PHE A 123 -1.66 1.87 -9.67
CA PHE A 123 -2.27 0.86 -8.82
C PHE A 123 -2.48 1.48 -7.44
N THR A 124 -3.70 1.42 -6.94
CA THR A 124 -4.03 2.03 -5.65
C THR A 124 -4.65 1.00 -4.72
N THR A 125 -4.17 0.98 -3.48
CA THR A 125 -4.78 0.19 -2.42
C THR A 125 -5.39 1.15 -1.42
N GLU A 126 -6.66 0.94 -1.09
CA GLU A 126 -7.34 1.76 -0.10
C GLU A 126 -7.83 0.90 1.04
N ILE A 127 -7.61 1.33 2.25
CA ILE A 127 -7.98 0.58 3.44
C ILE A 127 -8.74 1.49 4.40
N LEU A 128 -9.82 0.98 4.96
CA LEU A 128 -10.58 1.69 5.99
C LEU A 128 -10.62 0.78 7.20
N ILE A 129 -10.24 1.30 8.36
CA ILE A 129 -10.21 0.52 9.59
C ILE A 129 -10.99 1.27 10.66
N PRO A 130 -12.05 0.66 11.22
CA PRO A 130 -12.84 1.33 12.23
C PRO A 130 -12.02 1.65 13.47
N GLN A 131 -12.25 2.83 14.02
CA GLN A 131 -11.55 3.28 15.21
C GLN A 131 -12.51 3.45 16.40
N MET A 132 -13.71 2.98 16.29
CA MET A 132 -14.64 3.03 17.41
C MET A 132 -15.07 1.70 17.91
#